data_11f618d4675a452578dc32e92e528ee9
#
_entry.id   11f618d4675a452578dc32e92e528ee9
#
_cell.length_a   1.000
_cell.length_b   1.000
_cell.length_c   1.000
_cell.angle_alpha   90.00
_cell.angle_beta   90.00
_cell.angle_gamma   90.00
#
_symmetry.space_group_name_H-M   'P 1'
#
loop_
_entity.id
_entity.type
_entity.pdbx_description
1 polymer ?
#
loop_
_entity_poly.entity_id
_entity_poly.type
_entity_poly.pdbx_seq_one_letter_code
_entity_poly.pdbx_strand_id
1 'polypeptide(L)'
;MTKITNGADTGRVLKAESINLSFYYGAFQALKGINMPIYEKQVTALIGPSGCGKSTYLRCFNRMHDLYPGNRYQGEIRLHPDNTDLLNPQVDPIEVRMRISMVFQKPNPFPKSIYENVAYGLRVRGVRAVAILDEKVEQALRGAALWEEVKDRLDELAFNLSGGQQQRLCIARALATEPEILLFDEPTSALDPIATASIEQLIADLKDKVTILIV
;
A
#
# COMPACT_ATOMS: atom_id res chain seq x y z
N MET A 1 -12.65 -26.15 5.04
CA MET A 1 -12.47 -26.18 3.56
C MET A 1 -13.60 -25.37 2.96
N THR A 2 -13.39 -24.11 2.67
CA THR A 2 -14.40 -23.27 2.01
C THR A 2 -14.07 -23.28 0.50
N LYS A 3 -14.96 -23.90 -0.29
CA LYS A 3 -14.86 -23.91 -1.74
C LYS A 3 -15.11 -22.48 -2.25
N ILE A 4 -14.11 -21.87 -2.86
CA ILE A 4 -14.30 -20.69 -3.70
C ILE A 4 -14.93 -21.22 -4.99
N THR A 5 -16.20 -20.94 -5.19
CA THR A 5 -16.89 -21.21 -6.47
C THR A 5 -16.34 -20.22 -7.50
N ASN A 6 -15.74 -20.73 -8.57
CA ASN A 6 -15.44 -19.95 -9.77
C ASN A 6 -16.75 -19.38 -10.33
N GLY A 7 -17.06 -18.15 -9.96
CA GLY A 7 -18.11 -17.36 -10.60
C GLY A 7 -17.60 -16.87 -11.95
N ALA A 8 -18.50 -16.88 -12.92
CA ALA A 8 -18.29 -16.53 -14.32
C ALA A 8 -17.42 -15.29 -14.54
N ASP A 9 -16.67 -15.29 -15.62
CA ASP A 9 -15.91 -14.17 -16.19
C ASP A 9 -16.76 -12.88 -16.19
N THR A 10 -16.53 -12.02 -15.20
CA THR A 10 -17.31 -10.81 -14.98
C THR A 10 -16.68 -9.59 -15.66
N GLY A 11 -15.80 -9.79 -16.65
CA GLY A 11 -15.07 -8.70 -17.31
C GLY A 11 -14.05 -7.98 -16.40
N ARG A 12 -13.70 -8.57 -15.24
CA ARG A 12 -12.71 -8.03 -14.31
C ARG A 12 -11.30 -8.32 -14.78
N VAL A 13 -10.47 -7.31 -14.81
CA VAL A 13 -9.04 -7.46 -15.16
C VAL A 13 -8.28 -7.91 -13.92
N LEU A 14 -7.54 -9.02 -14.03
CA LEU A 14 -6.67 -9.51 -12.96
C LEU A 14 -5.44 -8.58 -12.83
N LYS A 15 -5.22 -8.03 -11.63
CA LYS A 15 -4.07 -7.17 -11.34
C LYS A 15 -2.94 -7.93 -10.67
N ALA A 16 -3.26 -8.78 -9.71
CA ALA A 16 -2.30 -9.66 -9.07
C ALA A 16 -3.00 -10.93 -8.57
N GLU A 17 -2.22 -11.97 -8.28
CA GLU A 17 -2.73 -13.17 -7.65
C GLU A 17 -1.66 -13.83 -6.77
N SER A 18 -2.09 -14.42 -5.65
CA SER A 18 -1.25 -15.35 -4.91
C SER A 18 -1.54 -16.78 -5.35
N ILE A 19 -0.49 -17.59 -5.53
CA ILE A 19 -0.57 -18.99 -5.98
C ILE A 19 0.15 -19.86 -4.95
N ASN A 20 -0.62 -20.69 -4.24
CA ASN A 20 -0.12 -21.58 -3.17
C ASN A 20 0.79 -20.87 -2.16
N LEU A 21 0.49 -19.59 -1.86
CA LEU A 21 1.32 -18.75 -1.03
C LEU A 21 1.34 -19.28 0.41
N SER A 22 2.50 -19.69 0.87
CA SER A 22 2.79 -19.99 2.27
C SER A 22 3.89 -19.06 2.78
N PHE A 23 3.80 -18.68 4.06
CA PHE A 23 4.80 -17.82 4.68
C PHE A 23 5.17 -18.33 6.07
N TYR A 24 6.45 -18.20 6.42
CA TYR A 24 7.03 -18.70 7.66
C TYR A 24 7.82 -17.62 8.39
N TYR A 25 7.54 -17.45 9.68
CA TYR A 25 8.41 -16.77 10.65
C TYR A 25 9.32 -17.82 11.29
N GLY A 26 10.55 -17.98 10.79
CA GLY A 26 11.42 -19.09 11.22
C GLY A 26 10.74 -20.45 10.97
N ALA A 27 10.47 -21.19 12.03
CA ALA A 27 9.78 -22.49 11.98
C ALA A 27 8.25 -22.38 11.98
N PHE A 28 7.68 -21.25 12.37
CA PHE A 28 6.24 -21.05 12.46
C PHE A 28 5.62 -20.73 11.12
N GLN A 29 4.72 -21.58 10.64
CA GLN A 29 3.97 -21.35 9.41
C GLN A 29 2.75 -20.44 9.68
N ALA A 30 2.83 -19.18 9.24
CA ALA A 30 1.77 -18.20 9.41
C ALA A 30 0.71 -18.22 8.29
N LEU A 31 1.11 -18.52 7.04
CA LEU A 31 0.20 -18.66 5.90
C LEU A 31 0.34 -20.05 5.28
N LYS A 32 -0.79 -20.63 4.84
CA LYS A 32 -0.85 -22.02 4.38
C LYS A 32 -1.54 -22.11 3.01
N GLY A 33 -0.76 -22.09 1.92
CA GLY A 33 -1.23 -22.34 0.56
C GLY A 33 -2.35 -21.42 0.09
N ILE A 34 -2.22 -20.10 0.28
CA ILE A 34 -3.25 -19.12 -0.07
C ILE A 34 -3.28 -18.92 -1.59
N ASN A 35 -4.48 -19.07 -2.16
CA ASN A 35 -4.77 -18.75 -3.56
C ASN A 35 -5.84 -17.67 -3.59
N MET A 36 -5.49 -16.46 -4.10
CA MET A 36 -6.44 -15.34 -4.12
C MET A 36 -6.15 -14.39 -5.27
N PRO A 37 -7.13 -14.13 -6.15
CA PRO A 37 -7.04 -13.09 -7.18
C PRO A 37 -7.28 -11.71 -6.60
N ILE A 38 -6.56 -10.71 -7.11
CA ILE A 38 -6.73 -9.28 -6.84
C ILE A 38 -7.05 -8.61 -8.18
N TYR A 39 -8.19 -7.94 -8.26
CA TYR A 39 -8.68 -7.34 -9.51
C TYR A 39 -8.31 -5.85 -9.58
N GLU A 40 -8.03 -5.40 -10.82
CA GLU A 40 -7.62 -4.04 -11.10
C GLU A 40 -8.70 -3.02 -10.68
N LYS A 41 -8.26 -1.90 -10.09
CA LYS A 41 -9.13 -0.77 -9.67
C LYS A 41 -10.32 -1.23 -8.82
N GLN A 42 -10.05 -2.12 -7.89
CA GLN A 42 -11.03 -2.59 -6.91
C GLN A 42 -10.43 -2.58 -5.51
N VAL A 43 -11.28 -2.50 -4.52
CA VAL A 43 -10.91 -2.71 -3.12
C VAL A 43 -11.12 -4.17 -2.75
N THR A 44 -10.04 -4.85 -2.38
CA THR A 44 -10.10 -6.19 -1.81
C THR A 44 -9.87 -6.09 -0.30
N ALA A 45 -10.89 -6.36 0.50
CA ALA A 45 -10.81 -6.32 1.96
C ALA A 45 -10.54 -7.70 2.55
N LEU A 46 -9.51 -7.80 3.41
CA LEU A 46 -9.18 -9.00 4.17
C LEU A 46 -9.88 -8.95 5.53
N ILE A 47 -10.86 -9.79 5.76
CA ILE A 47 -11.66 -9.82 6.98
C ILE A 47 -11.40 -11.12 7.75
N GLY A 48 -11.27 -11.02 9.06
CA GLY A 48 -11.06 -12.18 9.95
C GLY A 48 -10.57 -11.76 11.33
N PRO A 49 -10.50 -12.71 12.28
CA PRO A 49 -10.09 -12.42 13.66
C PRO A 49 -8.64 -11.92 13.73
N SER A 50 -8.31 -11.25 14.84
CA SER A 50 -6.92 -10.83 15.09
C SER A 50 -5.99 -12.05 15.13
N GLY A 51 -4.79 -11.88 14.57
CA GLY A 51 -3.77 -12.95 14.51
C GLY A 51 -3.97 -14.03 13.44
N CYS A 52 -5.03 -13.99 12.61
CA CYS A 52 -5.21 -15.00 11.55
C CYS A 52 -4.32 -14.84 10.31
N GLY A 53 -3.41 -13.85 10.28
CA GLY A 53 -2.42 -13.68 9.22
C GLY A 53 -2.74 -12.62 8.16
N LYS A 54 -3.77 -11.77 8.32
CA LYS A 54 -4.16 -10.73 7.35
C LYS A 54 -3.01 -9.77 7.00
N SER A 55 -2.44 -9.14 8.02
CA SER A 55 -1.29 -8.24 7.84
C SER A 55 -0.05 -8.98 7.34
N THR A 56 0.14 -10.24 7.73
CA THR A 56 1.20 -11.09 7.19
C THR A 56 1.02 -11.30 5.69
N TYR A 57 -0.19 -11.65 5.25
CA TYR A 57 -0.51 -11.81 3.84
C TYR A 57 -0.34 -10.52 3.06
N LEU A 58 -0.88 -9.40 3.58
CA LEU A 58 -0.76 -8.07 2.98
C LEU A 58 0.71 -7.71 2.71
N ARG A 59 1.58 -7.90 3.72
CA ARG A 59 3.01 -7.56 3.65
C ARG A 59 3.84 -8.50 2.77
N CYS A 60 3.31 -9.63 2.32
CA CYS A 60 3.97 -10.47 1.32
C CYS A 60 4.01 -9.77 -0.04
N PHE A 61 3.00 -8.97 -0.40
CA PHE A 61 2.91 -8.33 -1.71
C PHE A 61 4.02 -7.32 -1.99
N ASN A 62 4.51 -6.61 -0.96
CA ASN A 62 5.60 -5.65 -1.10
C ASN A 62 6.92 -6.12 -0.46
N ARG A 63 7.01 -7.39 -0.11
CA ARG A 63 8.21 -8.02 0.45
C ARG A 63 8.75 -7.31 1.71
N MET A 64 7.84 -6.78 2.55
CA MET A 64 8.25 -6.15 3.82
C MET A 64 8.90 -7.14 4.78
N HIS A 65 8.60 -8.42 4.66
CA HIS A 65 9.17 -9.46 5.50
C HIS A 65 10.66 -9.73 5.21
N ASP A 66 11.17 -9.33 4.03
CA ASP A 66 12.60 -9.45 3.69
C ASP A 66 13.50 -8.60 4.58
N LEU A 67 12.94 -7.60 5.27
CA LEU A 67 13.69 -6.77 6.22
C LEU A 67 14.08 -7.53 7.50
N TYR A 68 13.51 -8.71 7.72
CA TYR A 68 13.74 -9.50 8.94
C TYR A 68 14.31 -10.87 8.57
N PRO A 69 15.51 -11.22 9.07
CA PRO A 69 16.13 -12.51 8.78
C PRO A 69 15.31 -13.67 9.33
N GLY A 70 15.40 -14.82 8.66
CA GLY A 70 14.71 -16.05 9.06
C GLY A 70 13.28 -16.17 8.51
N ASN A 71 12.76 -15.17 7.82
CA ASN A 71 11.47 -15.24 7.14
C ASN A 71 11.62 -15.96 5.79
N ARG A 72 10.57 -16.72 5.41
CA ARG A 72 10.59 -17.50 4.18
C ARG A 72 9.23 -17.56 3.52
N TYR A 73 9.21 -17.33 2.20
CA TYR A 73 8.04 -17.53 1.33
C TYR A 73 8.10 -18.88 0.64
N GLN A 74 6.93 -19.43 0.30
CA GLN A 74 6.73 -20.53 -0.66
C GLN A 74 5.51 -20.20 -1.52
N GLY A 75 5.52 -20.64 -2.78
CA GLY A 75 4.50 -20.23 -3.75
C GLY A 75 4.91 -18.94 -4.44
N GLU A 76 3.96 -18.29 -5.08
CA GLU A 76 4.20 -17.13 -5.93
C GLU A 76 3.20 -16.01 -5.63
N ILE A 77 3.59 -14.77 -5.93
CA ILE A 77 2.69 -13.63 -6.08
C ILE A 77 2.97 -13.04 -7.47
N ARG A 78 2.03 -13.22 -8.39
CA ARG A 78 2.14 -12.71 -9.76
C ARG A 78 1.48 -11.36 -9.90
N LEU A 79 2.18 -10.41 -10.51
CA LEU A 79 1.68 -9.09 -10.86
C LEU A 79 1.48 -9.00 -12.37
N HIS A 80 0.30 -8.56 -12.79
CA HIS A 80 -0.11 -8.44 -14.18
C HIS A 80 -0.06 -6.99 -14.67
N PRO A 81 0.12 -6.74 -16.01
CA PRO A 81 0.08 -7.71 -17.11
C PRO A 81 1.41 -8.40 -17.40
N ASP A 82 2.55 -7.95 -16.87
CA ASP A 82 3.89 -8.47 -17.16
C ASP A 82 4.17 -9.84 -16.54
N ASN A 83 3.23 -10.37 -15.74
CA ASN A 83 3.31 -11.67 -15.10
C ASN A 83 4.56 -11.87 -14.23
N THR A 84 5.03 -10.78 -13.62
CA THR A 84 6.20 -10.77 -12.72
C THR A 84 5.88 -11.51 -11.43
N ASP A 85 6.67 -12.54 -11.06
CA ASP A 85 6.61 -13.12 -9.72
C ASP A 85 7.37 -12.21 -8.75
N LEU A 86 6.62 -11.54 -7.87
CA LEU A 86 7.15 -10.59 -6.89
C LEU A 86 8.06 -11.22 -5.85
N LEU A 87 7.94 -12.54 -5.63
CA LEU A 87 8.72 -13.29 -4.64
C LEU A 87 10.02 -13.88 -5.24
N ASN A 88 10.22 -13.78 -6.55
CA ASN A 88 11.44 -14.26 -7.19
C ASN A 88 12.66 -13.52 -6.61
N PRO A 89 13.70 -14.25 -6.13
CA PRO A 89 14.91 -13.63 -5.57
C PRO A 89 15.67 -12.72 -6.54
N GLN A 90 15.47 -12.86 -7.85
CA GLN A 90 16.11 -12.03 -8.87
C GLN A 90 15.40 -10.68 -9.06
N VAL A 91 14.17 -10.52 -8.57
CA VAL A 91 13.43 -9.24 -8.62
C VAL A 91 13.89 -8.37 -7.45
N ASP A 92 14.31 -7.13 -7.76
CA ASP A 92 14.74 -6.18 -6.75
C ASP A 92 13.57 -5.80 -5.82
N PRO A 93 13.68 -6.01 -4.50
CA PRO A 93 12.63 -5.59 -3.55
C PRO A 93 12.31 -4.09 -3.60
N ILE A 94 13.23 -3.24 -4.02
CA ILE A 94 13.00 -1.80 -4.17
C ILE A 94 12.00 -1.57 -5.32
N GLU A 95 12.19 -2.24 -6.44
CA GLU A 95 11.26 -2.20 -7.58
C GLU A 95 9.86 -2.66 -7.17
N VAL A 96 9.76 -3.77 -6.42
CA VAL A 96 8.48 -4.26 -5.90
C VAL A 96 7.78 -3.20 -5.05
N ARG A 97 8.51 -2.55 -4.13
CA ARG A 97 7.96 -1.51 -3.23
C ARG A 97 7.60 -0.21 -3.95
N MET A 98 8.19 0.05 -5.09
CA MET A 98 7.83 1.18 -5.95
C MET A 98 6.53 0.93 -6.72
N ARG A 99 6.26 -0.32 -7.10
CA ARG A 99 5.00 -0.75 -7.76
C ARG A 99 3.88 -0.99 -6.75
N ILE A 100 4.21 -1.42 -5.53
CA ILE A 100 3.26 -1.78 -4.47
C ILE A 100 3.59 -1.00 -3.20
N SER A 101 2.94 0.14 -3.05
CA SER A 101 3.12 1.02 -1.89
C SER A 101 2.26 0.58 -0.70
N MET A 102 2.66 0.98 0.51
CA MET A 102 1.99 0.59 1.74
C MET A 102 1.75 1.76 2.69
N VAL A 103 0.55 1.80 3.25
CA VAL A 103 0.15 2.68 4.35
C VAL A 103 -0.01 1.82 5.61
N PHE A 104 0.69 2.21 6.66
CA PHE A 104 0.73 1.46 7.92
C PHE A 104 -0.37 1.88 8.88
N GLN A 105 -0.63 1.04 9.86
CA GLN A 105 -1.59 1.23 10.93
C GLN A 105 -1.37 2.54 11.71
N LYS A 106 -0.11 2.83 12.07
CA LYS A 106 0.27 4.08 12.71
C LYS A 106 0.89 5.00 11.67
N PRO A 107 0.48 6.28 11.63
CA PRO A 107 1.16 7.27 10.79
C PRO A 107 2.66 7.24 11.05
N ASN A 108 3.45 7.25 9.99
CA ASN A 108 4.91 7.20 10.06
C ASN A 108 5.56 8.22 9.12
N PRO A 109 5.24 9.51 9.28
CA PRO A 109 5.92 10.54 8.49
C PRO A 109 7.42 10.53 8.80
N PHE A 110 8.23 10.89 7.80
CA PHE A 110 9.65 11.12 8.03
C PHE A 110 9.87 12.42 8.82
N PRO A 111 10.98 12.57 9.59
CA PRO A 111 11.35 13.81 10.27
C PRO A 111 11.83 14.86 9.25
N LYS A 112 10.96 15.23 8.35
CA LYS A 112 11.13 16.14 7.22
C LYS A 112 9.89 17.01 7.07
N SER A 113 9.96 18.00 6.16
CA SER A 113 8.79 18.82 5.83
C SER A 113 7.67 17.99 5.19
N ILE A 114 6.48 18.57 5.11
CA ILE A 114 5.32 18.00 4.41
C ILE A 114 5.70 17.72 2.95
N TYR A 115 6.30 18.71 2.28
CA TYR A 115 6.79 18.58 0.89
C TYR A 115 7.76 17.41 0.73
N GLU A 116 8.81 17.38 1.55
CA GLU A 116 9.86 16.35 1.44
C GLU A 116 9.36 14.94 1.79
N ASN A 117 8.31 14.80 2.60
CA ASN A 117 7.66 13.51 2.81
C ASN A 117 7.06 12.98 1.51
N VAL A 118 6.34 13.81 0.78
CA VAL A 118 5.67 13.40 -0.47
C VAL A 118 6.68 13.24 -1.61
N ALA A 119 7.62 14.18 -1.74
CA ALA A 119 8.64 14.16 -2.79
C ALA A 119 9.67 13.03 -2.64
N TYR A 120 9.77 12.40 -1.46
CA TYR A 120 10.83 11.44 -1.14
C TYR A 120 10.91 10.29 -2.14
N GLY A 121 9.80 9.61 -2.42
CA GLY A 121 9.75 8.48 -3.35
C GLY A 121 10.12 8.89 -4.79
N LEU A 122 9.70 10.08 -5.21
CA LEU A 122 10.05 10.64 -6.52
C LEU A 122 11.57 10.90 -6.64
N ARG A 123 12.16 11.44 -5.58
CA ARG A 123 13.63 11.68 -5.54
C ARG A 123 14.42 10.37 -5.56
N VAL A 124 13.95 9.34 -4.87
CA VAL A 124 14.55 7.99 -4.92
C VAL A 124 14.48 7.42 -6.34
N ARG A 125 13.40 7.69 -7.09
CA ARG A 125 13.28 7.35 -8.52
C ARG A 125 14.16 8.22 -9.44
N GLY A 126 14.91 9.16 -8.90
CA GLY A 126 15.81 10.01 -9.69
C GLY A 126 15.16 11.28 -10.25
N VAL A 127 13.91 11.61 -9.92
CA VAL A 127 13.28 12.88 -10.33
C VAL A 127 14.01 14.04 -9.66
N ARG A 128 14.56 14.95 -10.45
CA ARG A 128 15.34 16.13 -9.99
C ARG A 128 14.70 17.47 -10.39
N ALA A 129 13.89 17.48 -11.44
CA ALA A 129 13.25 18.71 -11.93
C ALA A 129 12.23 19.23 -10.92
N VAL A 130 12.47 20.42 -10.39
CA VAL A 130 11.63 21.04 -9.33
C VAL A 130 10.18 21.16 -9.80
N ALA A 131 9.95 21.64 -11.02
CA ALA A 131 8.58 21.79 -11.54
C ALA A 131 7.80 20.46 -11.59
N ILE A 132 8.47 19.34 -11.90
CA ILE A 132 7.83 18.01 -11.90
C ILE A 132 7.55 17.56 -10.46
N LEU A 133 8.48 17.83 -9.53
CA LEU A 133 8.27 17.51 -8.12
C LEU A 133 7.08 18.28 -7.55
N ASP A 134 7.01 19.59 -7.82
CA ASP A 134 5.93 20.46 -7.34
C ASP A 134 4.57 20.00 -7.84
N GLU A 135 4.46 19.70 -9.14
CA GLU A 135 3.24 19.17 -9.74
C GLU A 135 2.82 17.85 -9.11
N LYS A 136 3.74 16.88 -8.97
CA LYS A 136 3.46 15.56 -8.41
C LYS A 136 3.12 15.63 -6.92
N VAL A 137 3.78 16.49 -6.16
CA VAL A 137 3.49 16.72 -4.74
C VAL A 137 2.09 17.30 -4.58
N GLU A 138 1.73 18.33 -5.35
CA GLU A 138 0.38 18.89 -5.33
C GLU A 138 -0.66 17.84 -5.70
N GLN A 139 -0.47 17.10 -6.80
CA GLN A 139 -1.38 16.04 -7.23
C GLN A 139 -1.59 14.98 -6.14
N ALA A 140 -0.51 14.53 -5.49
CA ALA A 140 -0.57 13.53 -4.44
C ALA A 140 -1.28 14.05 -3.19
N LEU A 141 -1.02 15.30 -2.77
CA LEU A 141 -1.70 15.92 -1.63
C LEU A 141 -3.19 16.15 -1.91
N ARG A 142 -3.56 16.54 -3.15
CA ARG A 142 -4.96 16.62 -3.58
C ARG A 142 -5.60 15.23 -3.59
N GLY A 143 -4.90 14.22 -4.12
CA GLY A 143 -5.34 12.83 -4.13
C GLY A 143 -5.58 12.25 -2.73
N ALA A 144 -4.88 12.76 -1.72
CA ALA A 144 -5.04 12.39 -0.31
C ALA A 144 -5.98 13.34 0.47
N ALA A 145 -6.72 14.22 -0.21
CA ALA A 145 -7.61 15.23 0.38
C ALA A 145 -6.93 16.07 1.48
N LEU A 146 -5.64 16.41 1.30
CA LEU A 146 -4.86 17.16 2.29
C LEU A 146 -4.39 18.54 1.78
N TRP A 147 -4.40 18.78 0.47
CA TRP A 147 -3.84 19.96 -0.15
C TRP A 147 -4.34 21.28 0.45
N GLU A 148 -5.66 21.46 0.56
CA GLU A 148 -6.25 22.72 1.05
C GLU A 148 -5.87 23.06 2.50
N GLU A 149 -5.48 22.04 3.28
CA GLU A 149 -5.07 22.23 4.67
C GLU A 149 -3.57 22.56 4.82
N VAL A 150 -2.74 22.24 3.81
CA VAL A 150 -1.28 22.31 3.95
C VAL A 150 -0.56 23.13 2.88
N LYS A 151 -1.25 23.58 1.82
CA LYS A 151 -0.64 24.27 0.67
C LYS A 151 0.19 25.50 1.03
N ASP A 152 -0.17 26.22 2.08
CA ASP A 152 0.52 27.44 2.52
C ASP A 152 1.63 27.17 3.58
N ARG A 153 1.89 25.89 3.91
CA ARG A 153 2.85 25.48 4.94
C ARG A 153 3.61 24.19 4.61
N LEU A 154 3.90 23.96 3.33
CA LEU A 154 4.55 22.74 2.84
C LEU A 154 5.96 22.53 3.42
N ASP A 155 6.62 23.58 3.86
CA ASP A 155 7.96 23.54 4.48
C ASP A 155 7.93 23.20 5.97
N GLU A 156 6.75 23.18 6.61
CA GLU A 156 6.62 22.80 8.02
C GLU A 156 6.95 21.32 8.22
N LEU A 157 7.43 20.99 9.43
CA LEU A 157 7.68 19.60 9.82
C LEU A 157 6.38 18.80 9.83
N ALA A 158 6.41 17.63 9.23
CA ALA A 158 5.26 16.72 9.13
C ALA A 158 4.70 16.30 10.51
N PHE A 159 5.53 16.31 11.56
CA PHE A 159 5.10 16.01 12.94
C PHE A 159 4.19 17.09 13.56
N ASN A 160 4.12 18.29 12.99
CA ASN A 160 3.21 19.34 13.43
C ASN A 160 1.76 19.10 12.99
N LEU A 161 1.53 18.12 12.12
CA LEU A 161 0.21 17.74 11.65
C LEU A 161 -0.53 16.88 12.70
N SER A 162 -1.87 16.96 12.73
CA SER A 162 -2.70 16.05 13.52
C SER A 162 -2.56 14.59 13.06
N GLY A 163 -2.96 13.61 13.88
CA GLY A 163 -2.85 12.20 13.54
C GLY A 163 -3.55 11.83 12.21
N GLY A 164 -4.75 12.36 11.98
CA GLY A 164 -5.48 12.17 10.71
C GLY A 164 -4.78 12.84 9.53
N GLN A 165 -4.22 14.03 9.71
CA GLN A 165 -3.42 14.71 8.68
C GLN A 165 -2.12 13.95 8.38
N GLN A 166 -1.43 13.43 9.40
CA GLN A 166 -0.24 12.59 9.22
C GLN A 166 -0.56 11.32 8.45
N GLN A 167 -1.71 10.69 8.70
CA GLN A 167 -2.14 9.50 7.97
C GLN A 167 -2.42 9.84 6.49
N ARG A 168 -3.14 10.95 6.22
CA ARG A 168 -3.35 11.42 4.84
C ARG A 168 -2.03 11.82 4.16
N LEU A 169 -1.06 12.37 4.89
CA LEU A 169 0.28 12.62 4.37
C LEU A 169 1.00 11.31 3.98
N CYS A 170 0.88 10.25 4.78
CA CYS A 170 1.44 8.94 4.44
C CYS A 170 0.75 8.33 3.21
N ILE A 171 -0.55 8.58 3.03
CA ILE A 171 -1.27 8.20 1.80
C ILE A 171 -0.77 9.03 0.61
N ALA A 172 -0.63 10.36 0.75
CA ALA A 172 -0.07 11.21 -0.31
C ALA A 172 1.33 10.75 -0.73
N ARG A 173 2.20 10.45 0.24
CA ARG A 173 3.55 9.90 -0.01
C ARG A 173 3.50 8.60 -0.82
N ALA A 174 2.55 7.72 -0.52
CA ALA A 174 2.36 6.47 -1.26
C ALA A 174 1.84 6.72 -2.67
N LEU A 175 0.88 7.64 -2.84
CA LEU A 175 0.28 7.99 -4.15
C LEU A 175 1.26 8.70 -5.08
N ALA A 176 2.19 9.50 -4.54
CA ALA A 176 3.16 10.27 -5.33
C ALA A 176 3.99 9.41 -6.28
N THR A 177 4.23 8.15 -5.92
CA THR A 177 4.96 7.19 -6.75
C THR A 177 4.09 6.51 -7.80
N GLU A 178 2.80 6.82 -7.88
CA GLU A 178 1.84 6.21 -8.81
C GLU A 178 1.89 4.67 -8.74
N PRO A 179 1.63 4.08 -7.58
CA PRO A 179 1.73 2.64 -7.41
C PRO A 179 0.62 1.90 -8.17
N GLU A 180 0.90 0.69 -8.60
CA GLU A 180 -0.08 -0.20 -9.23
C GLU A 180 -1.05 -0.79 -8.20
N ILE A 181 -0.55 -1.07 -6.99
CA ILE A 181 -1.36 -1.55 -5.85
C ILE A 181 -1.02 -0.72 -4.61
N LEU A 182 -2.04 -0.31 -3.87
CA LEU A 182 -1.91 0.37 -2.60
C LEU A 182 -2.40 -0.55 -1.46
N LEU A 183 -1.51 -0.86 -0.55
CA LEU A 183 -1.77 -1.70 0.61
C LEU A 183 -2.13 -0.84 1.82
N PHE A 184 -3.21 -1.18 2.53
CA PHE A 184 -3.60 -0.55 3.78
C PHE A 184 -3.64 -1.58 4.93
N ASP A 185 -2.77 -1.41 5.91
CA ASP A 185 -2.72 -2.27 7.09
C ASP A 185 -3.40 -1.57 8.27
N GLU A 186 -4.70 -1.80 8.47
CA GLU A 186 -5.55 -1.20 9.50
C GLU A 186 -5.43 0.35 9.59
N PRO A 187 -5.61 1.11 8.49
CA PRO A 187 -5.20 2.52 8.39
C PRO A 187 -5.95 3.48 9.31
N THR A 188 -7.03 3.05 9.93
CA THR A 188 -7.91 3.88 10.77
C THR A 188 -7.91 3.49 12.25
N SER A 189 -7.30 2.36 12.62
CA SER A 189 -7.41 1.80 13.99
C SER A 189 -6.78 2.66 15.09
N ALA A 190 -5.90 3.60 14.73
CA ALA A 190 -5.24 4.53 15.67
C ALA A 190 -5.82 5.97 15.60
N LEU A 191 -6.94 6.18 14.88
CA LEU A 191 -7.52 7.49 14.62
C LEU A 191 -8.82 7.70 15.39
N ASP A 192 -9.18 8.98 15.58
CA ASP A 192 -10.50 9.36 16.08
C ASP A 192 -11.59 9.11 15.03
N PRO A 193 -12.89 9.11 15.42
CA PRO A 193 -13.99 8.79 14.50
C PRO A 193 -14.10 9.74 13.29
N ILE A 194 -13.76 11.02 13.44
CA ILE A 194 -13.84 12.01 12.35
C ILE A 194 -12.73 11.72 11.33
N ALA A 195 -11.51 11.53 11.80
CA ALA A 195 -10.38 11.17 10.95
C ALA A 195 -10.61 9.79 10.26
N THR A 196 -11.20 8.82 10.98
CA THR A 196 -11.58 7.52 10.42
C THR A 196 -12.53 7.68 9.24
N ALA A 197 -13.65 8.39 9.40
CA ALA A 197 -14.61 8.63 8.32
C ALA A 197 -13.96 9.33 7.10
N SER A 198 -13.05 10.28 7.35
CA SER A 198 -12.29 10.96 6.29
C SER A 198 -11.40 10.00 5.50
N ILE A 199 -10.71 9.07 6.17
CA ILE A 199 -9.87 8.07 5.50
C ILE A 199 -10.71 7.03 4.74
N GLU A 200 -11.84 6.60 5.30
CA GLU A 200 -12.74 5.66 4.61
C GLU A 200 -13.32 6.27 3.32
N GLN A 201 -13.74 7.55 3.38
CA GLN A 201 -14.19 8.27 2.18
C GLN A 201 -13.07 8.39 1.15
N LEU A 202 -11.85 8.73 1.60
CA LEU A 202 -10.68 8.81 0.72
C LEU A 202 -10.38 7.47 0.03
N ILE A 203 -10.46 6.34 0.74
CA ILE A 203 -10.27 5.01 0.15
C ILE A 203 -11.36 4.72 -0.89
N ALA A 204 -12.62 5.12 -0.61
CA ALA A 204 -13.71 4.98 -1.57
C ALA A 204 -13.48 5.81 -2.85
N ASP A 205 -12.90 7.00 -2.74
CA ASP A 205 -12.58 7.87 -3.89
C ASP A 205 -11.35 7.40 -4.69
N LEU A 206 -10.48 6.61 -4.07
CA LEU A 206 -9.28 6.06 -4.70
C LEU A 206 -9.53 4.77 -5.49
N LYS A 207 -10.61 4.02 -5.22
CA LYS A 207 -10.85 2.68 -5.78
C LYS A 207 -10.83 2.64 -7.31
N ASP A 208 -11.29 3.71 -7.98
CA ASP A 208 -11.35 3.79 -9.44
C ASP A 208 -10.01 4.23 -10.06
N LYS A 209 -9.03 4.62 -9.25
CA LYS A 209 -7.72 5.14 -9.66
C LYS A 209 -6.59 4.14 -9.43
N VAL A 210 -6.64 3.40 -8.34
CA VAL A 210 -5.60 2.45 -7.93
C VAL A 210 -6.23 1.17 -7.38
N THR A 211 -5.56 0.04 -7.58
CA THR A 211 -5.97 -1.23 -6.96
C THR A 211 -5.64 -1.22 -5.47
N ILE A 212 -6.59 -1.59 -4.62
CA ILE A 212 -6.43 -1.50 -3.16
C ILE A 212 -6.59 -2.89 -2.51
N LEU A 213 -5.66 -3.23 -1.63
CA LEU A 213 -5.75 -4.37 -0.72
C LEU A 213 -5.69 -3.84 0.72
N ILE A 214 -6.71 -4.13 1.54
CA ILE A 214 -6.89 -3.55 2.87
C ILE A 214 -7.22 -4.60 3.94
N VAL A 215 -6.69 -4.39 5.14
CA VAL A 215 -7.04 -5.10 6.39
C VAL A 215 -7.90 -4.22 7.27
#